data_1d2334c41a22a90b81a36a3c4c63d2a5
#
_entry.id   1d2334c41a22a90b81a36a3c4c63d2a5
#
_cell.length_a   1.000
_cell.length_b   1.000
_cell.length_c   1.000
_cell.angle_alpha   90.00
_cell.angle_beta   90.00
_cell.angle_gamma   90.00
#
_symmetry.space_group_name_H-M   'P 1'
#
loop_
_entity.id
_entity.type
_entity.pdbx_description
1 polymer ?
#
loop_
_entity_poly.entity_id
_entity_poly.type
_entity_poly.pdbx_seq_one_letter_code
_entity_poly.pdbx_strand_id
1 'polypeptide(L)'
;MNEDQKNIVKTVKNLAAAVENNRLLPEQIPASDLKEALRCTLCYKDNDTSGDRLAEICCDVLQIGIAGQNGEMCQKTILLMAELMEHFFGQEDYHRKQEEIILQNADKMLKDNVIYEEILAVYREHKMDDAFLETHTCQSLVTVKERGTLQMFRDISEAVHTAALKRINRRGLHKIMFLVKDSAEWSCEELYRKLIQIPGLEVEVLVAPFMTGTPEVIRDTYRDAVDWFQKRGFHTVAAYDLYQNRYLSWNEIGTPDIIFHLNPHYTVFQECANICNIPLSVLNVYIPYGFWIYGNIDGQFNQLSHMLYWKIFCESKMQKEMAKKYALLGDSNLEYSGYVKMDSFYEEKEIREQQVWKIAENAHADKVKKIIYAPHWSVRDAFTGFGNFDKIYKQIYQYAKEYEETTSWILRPHPMLRAGVVSQGVFASTEEYDEYLKQWDALPNARVIERGTYVDIFQSSDAMVLDSISFLGEYLYAHKPMLFLTRERQTFDDFGRELVKVLYTCDGGDFAEIEKFIRNVVMDGNDEMKEEREQFFRQYLDYRQENGMLASDYIWQYIEKQIEESTGENK
;
A
#
# COMPACT_ATOMS: atom_id res chain seq x y z
N MET A 1 18.72 -6.17 20.89
CA MET A 1 19.01 -7.54 21.39
C MET A 1 19.22 -7.53 22.90
N ASN A 2 18.42 -8.31 23.64
CA ASN A 2 18.64 -8.56 25.06
C ASN A 2 19.85 -9.50 25.29
N GLU A 3 20.22 -9.76 26.56
CA GLU A 3 21.39 -10.58 26.89
C GLU A 3 21.25 -12.03 26.44
N ASP A 4 20.03 -12.61 26.51
CA ASP A 4 19.77 -13.97 26.06
C ASP A 4 19.90 -14.10 24.55
N GLN A 5 19.40 -13.15 23.79
CA GLN A 5 19.53 -13.08 22.33
C GLN A 5 21.00 -12.96 21.88
N LYS A 6 21.80 -12.13 22.58
CA LYS A 6 23.23 -12.05 22.34
C LYS A 6 23.95 -13.37 22.61
N ASN A 7 23.54 -14.06 23.65
CA ASN A 7 24.11 -15.36 24.00
C ASN A 7 23.76 -16.43 22.95
N ILE A 8 22.55 -16.44 22.42
CA ILE A 8 22.14 -17.35 21.33
C ILE A 8 23.01 -17.10 20.09
N VAL A 9 23.10 -15.86 19.60
CA VAL A 9 23.92 -15.52 18.43
C VAL A 9 25.39 -15.86 18.64
N LYS A 10 25.93 -15.56 19.82
CA LYS A 10 27.30 -15.92 20.17
C LYS A 10 27.53 -17.42 20.15
N THR A 11 26.58 -18.21 20.66
CA THR A 11 26.64 -19.67 20.64
C THR A 11 26.68 -20.22 19.22
N VAL A 12 25.82 -19.70 18.33
CA VAL A 12 25.79 -20.11 16.92
C VAL A 12 27.09 -19.71 16.19
N LYS A 13 27.62 -18.50 16.43
CA LYS A 13 28.93 -18.08 15.89
C LYS A 13 30.09 -18.95 16.40
N ASN A 14 30.06 -19.35 17.66
CA ASN A 14 31.07 -20.27 18.22
C ASN A 14 30.98 -21.67 17.58
N LEU A 15 29.77 -22.13 17.25
CA LEU A 15 29.56 -23.40 16.55
C LEU A 15 30.18 -23.34 15.14
N ALA A 16 29.96 -22.27 14.40
CA ALA A 16 30.60 -22.07 13.10
C ALA A 16 32.13 -22.09 13.18
N ALA A 17 32.69 -21.39 14.18
CA ALA A 17 34.13 -21.39 14.43
C ALA A 17 34.68 -22.77 14.85
N ALA A 18 33.90 -23.59 15.53
CA ALA A 18 34.27 -24.97 15.88
C ALA A 18 34.35 -25.86 14.63
N VAL A 19 33.43 -25.70 13.67
CA VAL A 19 33.45 -26.40 12.37
C VAL A 19 34.66 -25.94 11.54
N GLU A 20 34.91 -24.67 11.43
CA GLU A 20 36.04 -24.09 10.70
C GLU A 20 37.39 -24.61 11.19
N ASN A 21 37.53 -24.73 12.51
CA ASN A 21 38.76 -25.19 13.15
C ASN A 21 38.84 -26.73 13.30
N ASN A 22 38.00 -27.49 12.64
CA ASN A 22 37.89 -28.95 12.71
C ASN A 22 37.70 -29.49 14.17
N ARG A 23 37.11 -28.69 15.05
CA ARG A 23 36.77 -29.08 16.41
C ARG A 23 35.39 -29.73 16.51
N LEU A 24 34.58 -29.57 15.48
CA LEU A 24 33.27 -30.17 15.29
C LEU A 24 33.17 -30.72 13.89
N LEU A 25 32.89 -32.03 13.76
CA LEU A 25 32.70 -32.64 12.43
C LEU A 25 31.27 -32.38 11.92
N PRO A 26 31.06 -32.38 10.57
CA PRO A 26 29.74 -32.08 9.98
C PRO A 26 28.61 -32.92 10.58
N GLU A 27 28.82 -34.22 10.80
CA GLU A 27 27.84 -35.14 11.38
C GLU A 27 27.47 -34.87 12.85
N GLN A 28 28.24 -34.03 13.53
CA GLN A 28 28.01 -33.64 14.95
C GLN A 28 27.24 -32.31 15.05
N ILE A 29 26.91 -31.67 13.93
CA ILE A 29 26.20 -30.41 13.93
C ILE A 29 24.74 -30.62 14.32
N PRO A 30 24.19 -29.91 15.33
CA PRO A 30 22.80 -30.05 15.75
C PRO A 30 21.86 -29.26 14.81
N ALA A 31 21.68 -29.75 13.58
CA ALA A 31 20.93 -29.04 12.52
C ALA A 31 19.48 -28.75 12.89
N SER A 32 18.81 -29.69 13.62
CA SER A 32 17.44 -29.49 14.11
C SER A 32 17.32 -28.37 15.13
N ASP A 33 18.28 -28.29 16.04
CA ASP A 33 18.29 -27.26 17.10
C ASP A 33 18.59 -25.87 16.50
N LEU A 34 19.48 -25.82 15.49
CA LEU A 34 19.77 -24.60 14.74
C LEU A 34 18.56 -24.14 13.91
N LYS A 35 17.84 -25.08 13.29
CA LYS A 35 16.60 -24.76 12.57
C LYS A 35 15.57 -24.17 13.53
N GLU A 36 15.34 -24.80 14.66
CA GLU A 36 14.36 -24.33 15.65
C GLU A 36 14.77 -22.98 16.25
N ALA A 37 16.04 -22.77 16.58
CA ALA A 37 16.55 -21.49 17.06
C ALA A 37 16.36 -20.38 16.02
N LEU A 38 16.63 -20.67 14.74
CA LEU A 38 16.42 -19.72 13.65
C LEU A 38 14.92 -19.46 13.43
N ARG A 39 14.10 -20.52 13.43
CA ARG A 39 12.64 -20.41 13.32
C ARG A 39 12.06 -19.53 14.42
N CYS A 40 12.40 -19.77 15.67
CA CYS A 40 11.95 -18.96 16.80
C CYS A 40 12.43 -17.50 16.73
N THR A 41 13.53 -17.23 16.01
CA THR A 41 14.03 -15.87 15.79
C THR A 41 13.29 -15.15 14.66
N LEU A 42 13.01 -15.87 13.55
CA LEU A 42 12.39 -15.33 12.36
C LEU A 42 10.87 -15.24 12.47
N CYS A 43 10.25 -16.19 13.19
CA CYS A 43 8.80 -16.25 13.43
C CYS A 43 8.44 -15.43 14.68
N TYR A 44 8.50 -14.13 14.55
CA TYR A 44 8.23 -13.20 15.65
C TYR A 44 6.78 -13.20 16.14
N LYS A 45 5.84 -13.75 15.38
CA LYS A 45 4.42 -13.91 15.73
C LYS A 45 3.85 -15.20 15.14
N ASP A 46 2.91 -15.80 15.84
CA ASP A 46 2.28 -17.11 15.61
C ASP A 46 1.63 -17.36 14.23
N ASN A 47 2.12 -16.83 13.12
CA ASN A 47 1.68 -17.15 11.76
C ASN A 47 2.65 -16.64 10.68
N ASP A 48 3.92 -16.40 10.99
CA ASP A 48 4.90 -15.98 9.98
C ASP A 48 5.50 -17.19 9.24
N THR A 49 4.82 -17.62 8.17
CA THR A 49 5.25 -18.73 7.31
C THR A 49 6.52 -18.43 6.49
N SER A 50 6.91 -17.16 6.34
CA SER A 50 8.12 -16.79 5.60
C SER A 50 9.39 -17.07 6.42
N GLY A 51 9.33 -16.82 7.73
CA GLY A 51 10.39 -17.19 8.67
C GLY A 51 10.59 -18.69 8.77
N ASP A 52 9.51 -19.47 8.87
CA ASP A 52 9.55 -20.93 8.84
C ASP A 52 10.25 -21.46 7.59
N ARG A 53 9.90 -20.95 6.43
CA ARG A 53 10.47 -21.38 5.16
C ARG A 53 11.94 -21.02 5.01
N LEU A 54 12.36 -19.84 5.47
CA LEU A 54 13.77 -19.46 5.47
C LEU A 54 14.59 -20.35 6.38
N ALA A 55 14.04 -20.69 7.57
CA ALA A 55 14.66 -21.64 8.49
C ALA A 55 14.75 -23.04 7.88
N GLU A 56 13.74 -23.49 7.13
CA GLU A 56 13.78 -24.76 6.37
C GLU A 56 14.87 -24.75 5.31
N ILE A 57 14.92 -23.75 4.46
CA ILE A 57 15.95 -23.62 3.41
C ILE A 57 17.36 -23.66 4.03
N CYS A 58 17.60 -22.91 5.09
CA CYS A 58 18.90 -22.94 5.78
C CYS A 58 19.22 -24.33 6.33
N CYS A 59 18.23 -25.01 6.90
CA CYS A 59 18.39 -26.38 7.41
C CYS A 59 18.69 -27.39 6.29
N ASP A 60 17.99 -27.31 5.16
CA ASP A 60 18.19 -28.19 4.00
C ASP A 60 19.59 -28.02 3.42
N VAL A 61 20.05 -26.77 3.26
CA VAL A 61 21.43 -26.47 2.80
C VAL A 61 22.45 -27.01 3.80
N LEU A 62 22.20 -26.89 5.10
CA LEU A 62 23.08 -27.44 6.14
C LEU A 62 23.11 -28.96 6.11
N GLN A 63 21.97 -29.63 5.92
CA GLN A 63 21.90 -31.10 5.79
C GLN A 63 22.62 -31.62 4.54
N ILE A 64 22.55 -30.90 3.41
CA ILE A 64 23.33 -31.21 2.20
C ILE A 64 24.84 -31.13 2.52
N GLY A 65 25.27 -30.09 3.23
CA GLY A 65 26.65 -29.94 3.66
C GLY A 65 27.11 -31.06 4.60
N ILE A 66 26.25 -31.46 5.56
CA ILE A 66 26.49 -32.57 6.48
C ILE A 66 26.61 -33.91 5.73
N ALA A 67 25.65 -34.22 4.85
CA ALA A 67 25.67 -35.46 4.07
C ALA A 67 26.87 -35.54 3.12
N GLY A 68 27.30 -34.41 2.57
CA GLY A 68 28.51 -34.29 1.73
C GLY A 68 29.82 -34.19 2.50
N GLN A 69 29.79 -34.21 3.83
CA GLN A 69 30.96 -33.97 4.72
C GLN A 69 31.74 -32.70 4.34
N ASN A 70 31.00 -31.67 3.89
CA ASN A 70 31.56 -30.38 3.45
C ASN A 70 31.57 -29.37 4.61
N GLY A 71 32.65 -29.35 5.39
CA GLY A 71 32.81 -28.47 6.54
C GLY A 71 32.72 -26.99 6.19
N GLU A 72 33.25 -26.57 5.02
CA GLU A 72 33.17 -25.18 4.56
C GLU A 72 31.73 -24.74 4.28
N MET A 73 30.95 -25.61 3.63
CA MET A 73 29.53 -25.35 3.36
C MET A 73 28.73 -25.27 4.68
N CYS A 74 28.99 -26.18 5.61
CA CYS A 74 28.36 -26.17 6.93
C CYS A 74 28.71 -24.88 7.69
N GLN A 75 29.97 -24.51 7.76
CA GLN A 75 30.44 -23.31 8.43
C GLN A 75 29.79 -22.04 7.87
N LYS A 76 29.79 -21.87 6.54
CA LYS A 76 29.15 -20.72 5.88
C LYS A 76 27.64 -20.65 6.13
N THR A 77 26.97 -21.80 6.13
CA THR A 77 25.51 -21.86 6.41
C THR A 77 25.21 -21.49 7.86
N ILE A 78 25.99 -21.99 8.82
CA ILE A 78 25.82 -21.64 10.25
C ILE A 78 26.11 -20.14 10.48
N LEU A 79 27.12 -19.56 9.81
CA LEU A 79 27.37 -18.13 9.87
C LEU A 79 26.22 -17.32 9.31
N LEU A 80 25.65 -17.72 8.17
CA LEU A 80 24.46 -17.08 7.62
C LEU A 80 23.27 -17.15 8.58
N MET A 81 23.06 -18.30 9.23
CA MET A 81 22.01 -18.43 10.26
C MET A 81 22.26 -17.48 11.44
N ALA A 82 23.51 -17.34 11.89
CA ALA A 82 23.87 -16.40 12.96
C ALA A 82 23.65 -14.92 12.55
N GLU A 83 23.99 -14.57 11.31
CA GLU A 83 23.77 -13.23 10.76
C GLU A 83 22.28 -12.90 10.62
N LEU A 84 21.48 -13.88 10.16
CA LEU A 84 20.02 -13.75 10.11
C LEU A 84 19.44 -13.56 11.53
N MET A 85 19.86 -14.37 12.51
CA MET A 85 19.43 -14.20 13.90
C MET A 85 19.81 -12.83 14.46
N GLU A 86 21.03 -12.36 14.22
CA GLU A 86 21.51 -11.05 14.67
C GLU A 86 20.71 -9.91 14.02
N HIS A 87 20.43 -10.05 12.74
CA HIS A 87 19.62 -9.09 12.00
C HIS A 87 18.17 -9.04 12.53
N PHE A 88 17.51 -10.21 12.70
CA PHE A 88 16.12 -10.28 13.12
C PHE A 88 15.92 -10.03 14.61
N PHE A 89 16.84 -10.45 15.48
CA PHE A 89 16.86 -10.01 16.88
C PHE A 89 17.13 -8.51 17.01
N GLY A 90 17.87 -7.94 16.05
CA GLY A 90 18.05 -6.50 15.93
C GLY A 90 16.80 -5.77 15.48
N GLN A 91 15.91 -6.44 14.72
CA GLN A 91 14.66 -5.84 14.26
C GLN A 91 13.57 -5.74 15.34
N GLU A 92 13.57 -6.62 16.37
CA GLU A 92 12.70 -6.44 17.54
C GLU A 92 12.91 -5.09 18.24
N ASP A 93 14.17 -4.63 18.22
CA ASP A 93 14.60 -3.34 18.70
C ASP A 93 14.96 -2.38 17.53
N TYR A 94 14.64 -2.71 16.27
CA TYR A 94 15.13 -1.95 15.12
C TYR A 94 14.70 -0.48 15.19
N HIS A 95 13.44 -0.23 15.47
CA HIS A 95 12.94 1.12 15.67
C HIS A 95 13.46 1.74 16.97
N ARG A 96 13.52 0.98 18.04
CA ARG A 96 14.07 1.42 19.31
C ARG A 96 15.58 1.64 19.24
N LYS A 97 16.31 0.84 18.49
CA LYS A 97 17.74 1.01 18.24
C LYS A 97 18.05 2.07 17.21
N GLN A 98 17.24 2.25 16.21
CA GLN A 98 17.29 3.43 15.34
C GLN A 98 16.98 4.69 16.14
N GLU A 99 15.96 4.67 17.00
CA GLU A 99 15.71 5.74 17.97
C GLU A 99 16.88 5.92 18.96
N GLU A 100 17.43 4.86 19.54
CA GLU A 100 18.59 4.94 20.45
C GLU A 100 19.87 5.37 19.74
N ILE A 101 20.15 4.90 18.52
CA ILE A 101 21.28 5.37 17.71
C ILE A 101 21.07 6.81 17.25
N ILE A 102 19.85 7.18 16.89
CA ILE A 102 19.45 8.54 16.56
C ILE A 102 19.53 9.44 17.80
N LEU A 103 19.05 8.98 18.96
CA LEU A 103 19.15 9.70 20.23
C LEU A 103 20.60 9.78 20.76
N GLN A 104 21.41 8.73 20.61
CA GLN A 104 22.84 8.75 20.97
C GLN A 104 23.65 9.63 20.01
N ASN A 105 23.33 9.62 18.72
CA ASN A 105 23.90 10.54 17.75
C ASN A 105 23.37 11.97 17.94
N ALA A 106 22.11 12.12 18.33
CA ALA A 106 21.51 13.41 18.74
C ALA A 106 22.16 13.94 20.02
N ASP A 107 22.38 13.11 21.02
CA ASP A 107 23.06 13.51 22.26
C ASP A 107 24.53 13.87 22.01
N LYS A 108 25.18 13.21 21.05
CA LYS A 108 26.55 13.55 20.59
C LYS A 108 26.58 14.82 19.76
N MET A 109 25.55 15.08 18.93
CA MET A 109 25.41 16.31 18.14
C MET A 109 24.83 17.47 18.95
N LEU A 110 24.00 17.20 19.98
CA LEU A 110 23.58 18.20 20.97
C LEU A 110 24.73 18.64 21.88
N LYS A 111 25.76 17.80 22.06
CA LYS A 111 27.04 18.19 22.71
C LYS A 111 27.93 19.01 21.78
N ASP A 112 27.78 18.85 20.47
CA ASP A 112 28.34 19.73 19.44
C ASP A 112 27.29 20.79 19.00
N ASN A 113 26.66 21.45 19.96
CA ASN A 113 25.56 22.43 19.86
C ASN A 113 25.71 23.50 18.75
N VAL A 114 26.89 23.66 18.19
CA VAL A 114 27.24 24.65 17.17
C VAL A 114 26.57 24.31 15.83
N ILE A 115 26.57 23.03 15.38
CA ILE A 115 26.09 22.67 14.04
C ILE A 115 24.56 22.69 13.96
N TYR A 116 23.84 22.28 15.02
CA TYR A 116 22.40 22.28 15.07
C TYR A 116 21.83 23.71 15.05
N GLU A 117 22.37 24.59 15.90
CA GLU A 117 21.97 26.00 15.94
C GLU A 117 22.41 26.75 14.68
N GLU A 118 23.55 26.41 14.07
CA GLU A 118 23.98 26.97 12.79
C GLU A 118 23.04 26.60 11.65
N ILE A 119 22.59 25.34 11.56
CA ILE A 119 21.63 24.90 10.53
C ILE A 119 20.25 25.51 10.77
N LEU A 120 19.77 25.52 12.02
CA LEU A 120 18.52 26.21 12.39
C LEU A 120 18.63 27.73 12.14
N ALA A 121 19.78 28.34 12.44
CA ALA A 121 20.03 29.76 12.18
C ALA A 121 19.98 30.05 10.68
N VAL A 122 20.59 29.22 9.83
CA VAL A 122 20.50 29.34 8.36
C VAL A 122 19.06 29.31 7.89
N TYR A 123 18.24 28.38 8.38
CA TYR A 123 16.83 28.32 8.03
C TYR A 123 16.04 29.49 8.63
N ARG A 124 16.39 30.00 9.83
CA ARG A 124 15.77 31.17 10.48
C ARG A 124 16.25 32.48 9.88
N GLU A 125 17.55 32.62 9.56
CA GLU A 125 18.17 33.82 9.00
C GLU A 125 17.74 34.09 7.56
N HIS A 126 17.52 33.05 6.76
CA HIS A 126 16.85 33.19 5.46
C HIS A 126 15.38 33.55 5.61
N LYS A 127 14.87 33.68 6.85
CA LYS A 127 13.51 34.07 7.25
C LYS A 127 12.40 33.23 6.63
N MET A 128 12.72 32.14 5.93
CA MET A 128 11.79 31.31 5.17
C MET A 128 10.69 32.15 4.51
N ASP A 129 11.12 33.26 3.88
CA ASP A 129 10.21 34.11 3.13
C ASP A 129 9.74 33.42 1.84
N ASP A 130 8.83 34.06 1.14
CA ASP A 130 8.24 33.49 -0.07
C ASP A 130 9.31 33.16 -1.11
N ALA A 131 10.35 33.99 -1.25
CA ALA A 131 11.45 33.75 -2.17
C ALA A 131 12.27 32.51 -1.80
N PHE A 132 12.56 32.32 -0.52
CA PHE A 132 13.22 31.11 -0.03
C PHE A 132 12.37 29.86 -0.30
N LEU A 133 11.06 29.88 0.06
CA LEU A 133 10.16 28.74 -0.11
C LEU A 133 9.94 28.37 -1.59
N GLU A 134 9.95 29.35 -2.50
CA GLU A 134 9.75 29.13 -3.94
C GLU A 134 11.02 28.63 -4.64
N THR A 135 12.21 28.99 -4.15
CA THR A 135 13.49 28.65 -4.79
C THR A 135 14.12 27.37 -4.24
N HIS A 136 13.75 26.96 -3.01
CA HIS A 136 14.23 25.72 -2.41
C HIS A 136 13.19 24.61 -2.55
N THR A 137 13.65 23.37 -2.66
CA THR A 137 12.80 22.19 -2.83
C THR A 137 12.87 21.26 -1.63
N CYS A 138 12.00 20.26 -1.57
CA CYS A 138 12.06 19.21 -0.57
C CYS A 138 13.41 18.47 -0.52
N GLN A 139 14.23 18.55 -1.59
CA GLN A 139 15.61 18.05 -1.58
C GLN A 139 16.46 18.71 -0.51
N SER A 140 16.20 19.97 -0.18
CA SER A 140 16.88 20.67 0.92
C SER A 140 16.62 19.98 2.27
N LEU A 141 15.40 19.48 2.49
CA LEU A 141 15.05 18.70 3.70
C LEU A 141 15.73 17.32 3.71
N VAL A 142 15.78 16.65 2.54
CA VAL A 142 16.50 15.36 2.41
C VAL A 142 17.97 15.54 2.80
N THR A 143 18.62 16.60 2.34
CA THR A 143 20.00 16.90 2.68
C THR A 143 20.21 17.08 4.18
N VAL A 144 19.24 17.70 4.88
CA VAL A 144 19.26 17.82 6.34
C VAL A 144 19.15 16.45 7.00
N LYS A 145 18.23 15.59 6.53
CA LYS A 145 18.06 14.22 7.03
C LYS A 145 19.34 13.39 6.88
N GLU A 146 20.04 13.53 5.75
CA GLU A 146 21.30 12.81 5.52
C GLU A 146 22.45 13.28 6.40
N ARG A 147 22.45 14.55 6.82
CA ARG A 147 23.53 15.18 7.60
C ARG A 147 23.21 15.34 9.08
N GLY A 148 21.94 15.25 9.47
CA GLY A 148 21.43 15.54 10.81
C GLY A 148 20.71 14.38 11.47
N THR A 149 20.13 14.68 12.65
CA THR A 149 19.28 13.75 13.39
C THR A 149 17.84 13.79 12.88
N LEU A 150 17.07 12.75 13.19
CA LEU A 150 15.63 12.70 12.89
C LEU A 150 14.87 13.86 13.57
N GLN A 151 15.30 14.24 14.80
CA GLN A 151 14.69 15.37 15.51
C GLN A 151 14.94 16.69 14.76
N MET A 152 16.17 16.94 14.31
CA MET A 152 16.48 18.13 13.51
C MET A 152 15.66 18.17 12.20
N PHE A 153 15.53 17.02 11.54
CA PHE A 153 14.69 16.91 10.34
C PHE A 153 13.22 17.27 10.63
N ARG A 154 12.66 16.78 11.75
CA ARG A 154 11.31 17.12 12.21
C ARG A 154 11.15 18.62 12.44
N ASP A 155 12.05 19.21 13.22
CA ASP A 155 12.00 20.63 13.60
C ASP A 155 12.05 21.53 12.35
N ILE A 156 12.92 21.20 11.39
CA ILE A 156 13.06 21.96 10.14
C ILE A 156 11.83 21.74 9.24
N SER A 157 11.35 20.51 9.09
CA SER A 157 10.14 20.22 8.32
C SER A 157 8.91 20.94 8.88
N GLU A 158 8.74 20.95 10.20
CA GLU A 158 7.66 21.67 10.87
C GLU A 158 7.77 23.18 10.65
N ALA A 159 8.97 23.74 10.76
CA ALA A 159 9.19 25.15 10.48
C ALA A 159 8.87 25.53 9.02
N VAL A 160 9.29 24.70 8.05
CA VAL A 160 9.00 24.88 6.63
C VAL A 160 7.50 24.81 6.36
N HIS A 161 6.83 23.76 6.87
CA HIS A 161 5.37 23.61 6.70
C HIS A 161 4.60 24.78 7.34
N THR A 162 5.04 25.23 8.52
CA THR A 162 4.46 26.42 9.19
C THR A 162 4.64 27.67 8.33
N ALA A 163 5.81 27.88 7.75
CA ALA A 163 6.07 29.02 6.85
C ALA A 163 5.20 28.96 5.59
N ALA A 164 5.06 27.77 4.98
CA ALA A 164 4.19 27.55 3.81
C ALA A 164 2.71 27.82 4.16
N LEU A 165 2.23 27.33 5.30
CA LEU A 165 0.87 27.61 5.79
C LEU A 165 0.63 29.10 5.99
N LYS A 166 1.54 29.83 6.66
CA LYS A 166 1.47 31.28 6.84
C LYS A 166 1.45 32.04 5.52
N ARG A 167 2.24 31.55 4.54
CA ARG A 167 2.24 32.11 3.19
C ARG A 167 0.87 31.94 2.52
N ILE A 168 0.28 30.74 2.56
CA ILE A 168 -1.04 30.44 2.01
C ILE A 168 -2.11 31.29 2.72
N ASN A 169 -2.08 31.35 4.04
CA ASN A 169 -3.04 32.15 4.80
C ASN A 169 -3.01 33.65 4.40
N ARG A 170 -1.80 34.23 4.27
CA ARG A 170 -1.61 35.63 3.89
C ARG A 170 -2.05 35.96 2.46
N ARG A 171 -1.83 35.03 1.52
CA ARG A 171 -2.10 35.24 0.09
C ARG A 171 -3.48 34.78 -0.36
N GLY A 172 -4.11 33.93 0.40
CA GLY A 172 -5.20 33.07 0.01
C GLY A 172 -4.70 31.76 -0.62
N LEU A 173 -5.54 30.76 -0.54
CA LEU A 173 -5.34 29.47 -1.25
C LEU A 173 -5.84 29.64 -2.68
N HIS A 174 -4.99 29.40 -3.67
CA HIS A 174 -5.31 29.65 -5.06
C HIS A 174 -5.31 28.39 -5.93
N LYS A 175 -4.40 27.43 -5.66
CA LYS A 175 -4.22 26.28 -6.55
C LYS A 175 -3.94 24.99 -5.80
N ILE A 176 -4.69 23.95 -6.17
CA ILE A 176 -4.52 22.57 -5.66
C ILE A 176 -4.29 21.63 -6.86
N MET A 177 -3.37 20.69 -6.71
CA MET A 177 -3.17 19.63 -7.69
C MET A 177 -3.28 18.24 -7.07
N PHE A 178 -3.77 17.28 -7.86
CA PHE A 178 -3.75 15.86 -7.56
C PHE A 178 -2.76 15.17 -8.49
N LEU A 179 -1.69 14.59 -7.95
CA LEU A 179 -0.65 13.92 -8.73
C LEU A 179 -0.97 12.44 -8.89
N VAL A 180 -1.06 11.99 -10.14
CA VAL A 180 -1.34 10.61 -10.53
C VAL A 180 -0.49 10.17 -11.71
N LYS A 181 -0.28 8.84 -11.88
CA LYS A 181 0.33 8.27 -13.08
C LYS A 181 -0.69 7.61 -14.01
N ASP A 182 -1.80 7.13 -13.46
CA ASP A 182 -2.88 6.49 -14.22
C ASP A 182 -4.23 6.58 -13.49
N SER A 183 -5.29 6.19 -14.18
CA SER A 183 -6.66 6.24 -13.65
C SER A 183 -6.94 5.21 -12.54
N ALA A 184 -6.12 4.17 -12.39
CA ALA A 184 -6.31 3.15 -11.36
C ALA A 184 -5.96 3.68 -9.97
N GLU A 185 -5.11 4.73 -9.90
CA GLU A 185 -4.78 5.41 -8.64
C GLU A 185 -5.82 6.44 -8.21
N TRP A 186 -6.80 6.75 -9.06
CA TRP A 186 -7.77 7.80 -8.75
C TRP A 186 -8.72 7.38 -7.62
N SER A 187 -8.49 7.91 -6.45
CA SER A 187 -9.26 7.65 -5.22
C SER A 187 -9.98 8.87 -4.67
N CYS A 188 -9.77 10.06 -5.25
CA CYS A 188 -10.16 11.34 -4.67
C CYS A 188 -11.30 12.05 -5.43
N GLU A 189 -12.17 11.30 -6.13
CA GLU A 189 -13.28 11.86 -6.92
C GLU A 189 -14.13 12.83 -6.11
N GLU A 190 -14.58 12.43 -4.92
CA GLU A 190 -15.49 13.24 -4.09
C GLU A 190 -14.79 14.49 -3.52
N LEU A 191 -13.53 14.37 -3.13
CA LEU A 191 -12.74 15.53 -2.70
C LEU A 191 -12.54 16.51 -3.85
N TYR A 192 -12.15 16.02 -5.04
CA TYR A 192 -11.99 16.87 -6.22
C TYR A 192 -13.28 17.60 -6.57
N ARG A 193 -14.42 16.90 -6.59
CA ARG A 193 -15.74 17.49 -6.90
C ARG A 193 -16.14 18.60 -5.93
N LYS A 194 -15.80 18.46 -4.67
CA LYS A 194 -16.05 19.50 -3.65
C LYS A 194 -15.15 20.71 -3.87
N LEU A 195 -13.86 20.48 -4.09
CA LEU A 195 -12.88 21.55 -4.24
C LEU A 195 -13.13 22.43 -5.47
N ILE A 196 -13.55 21.86 -6.61
CA ILE A 196 -13.87 22.66 -7.82
C ILE A 196 -15.10 23.57 -7.66
N GLN A 197 -15.90 23.39 -6.60
CA GLN A 197 -17.02 24.28 -6.31
C GLN A 197 -16.61 25.52 -5.50
N ILE A 198 -15.37 25.57 -4.99
CA ILE A 198 -14.88 26.69 -4.18
C ILE A 198 -14.52 27.86 -5.10
N PRO A 199 -15.20 29.01 -4.95
CA PRO A 199 -14.93 30.15 -5.83
C PRO A 199 -13.49 30.65 -5.72
N GLY A 200 -12.83 30.79 -6.88
CA GLY A 200 -11.46 31.31 -6.94
C GLY A 200 -10.36 30.28 -6.68
N LEU A 201 -10.72 29.02 -6.37
CA LEU A 201 -9.77 27.92 -6.23
C LEU A 201 -9.59 27.18 -7.58
N GLU A 202 -8.38 27.14 -8.06
CA GLU A 202 -7.98 26.33 -9.21
C GLU A 202 -7.64 24.92 -8.75
N VAL A 203 -8.33 23.91 -9.31
CA VAL A 203 -8.13 22.50 -8.93
C VAL A 203 -7.85 21.68 -10.17
N GLU A 204 -6.71 21.01 -10.20
CA GLU A 204 -6.21 20.29 -11.37
C GLU A 204 -5.74 18.87 -11.03
N VAL A 205 -5.78 18.00 -12.04
CA VAL A 205 -5.15 16.67 -12.00
C VAL A 205 -3.86 16.72 -12.80
N LEU A 206 -2.74 16.60 -12.11
CA LEU A 206 -1.41 16.52 -12.71
C LEU A 206 -1.09 15.07 -13.05
N VAL A 207 -1.08 14.75 -14.32
CA VAL A 207 -0.74 13.40 -14.79
C VAL A 207 0.75 13.36 -15.15
N ALA A 208 1.49 12.44 -14.53
CA ALA A 208 2.91 12.23 -14.79
C ALA A 208 3.17 10.81 -15.32
N PRO A 209 4.09 10.62 -16.29
CA PRO A 209 4.34 9.30 -16.84
C PRO A 209 5.02 8.36 -15.83
N PHE A 210 4.65 7.07 -15.89
CA PHE A 210 5.38 6.00 -15.23
C PHE A 210 6.49 5.51 -16.16
N MET A 211 7.74 5.88 -15.86
CA MET A 211 8.90 5.65 -16.74
C MET A 211 9.41 4.20 -16.70
N THR A 212 8.50 3.21 -16.77
CA THR A 212 8.83 1.78 -16.77
C THR A 212 8.26 1.11 -18.00
N GLY A 213 9.10 0.38 -18.72
CA GLY A 213 8.75 -0.30 -19.96
C GLY A 213 9.47 0.27 -21.19
N THR A 214 9.00 -0.09 -22.38
CA THR A 214 9.54 0.49 -23.63
C THR A 214 9.00 1.92 -23.82
N PRO A 215 9.68 2.76 -24.60
CA PRO A 215 9.21 4.13 -24.90
C PRO A 215 7.77 4.18 -25.45
N GLU A 216 7.35 3.17 -26.22
CA GLU A 216 6.00 3.06 -26.76
C GLU A 216 4.99 2.82 -25.63
N VAL A 217 5.28 1.87 -24.72
CA VAL A 217 4.42 1.55 -23.57
C VAL A 217 4.27 2.77 -22.66
N ILE A 218 5.37 3.46 -22.36
CA ILE A 218 5.35 4.67 -21.53
C ILE A 218 4.47 5.74 -22.17
N ARG A 219 4.68 6.02 -23.47
CA ARG A 219 3.91 7.02 -24.21
C ARG A 219 2.42 6.69 -24.25
N ASP A 220 2.07 5.44 -24.54
CA ASP A 220 0.68 5.04 -24.73
C ASP A 220 -0.06 5.00 -23.40
N THR A 221 0.52 4.44 -22.33
CA THR A 221 -0.08 4.45 -20.98
C THR A 221 -0.25 5.86 -20.44
N TYR A 222 0.71 6.75 -20.68
CA TYR A 222 0.62 8.14 -20.27
C TYR A 222 -0.47 8.89 -21.03
N ARG A 223 -0.55 8.71 -22.36
CA ARG A 223 -1.62 9.30 -23.19
C ARG A 223 -2.99 8.80 -22.75
N ASP A 224 -3.14 7.49 -22.53
CA ASP A 224 -4.39 6.90 -22.07
C ASP A 224 -4.84 7.50 -20.72
N ALA A 225 -3.88 7.73 -19.81
CA ALA A 225 -4.18 8.36 -18.51
C ALA A 225 -4.68 9.81 -18.69
N VAL A 226 -3.95 10.64 -19.44
CA VAL A 226 -4.35 12.03 -19.73
C VAL A 226 -5.75 12.05 -20.38
N ASP A 227 -5.95 11.25 -21.43
CA ASP A 227 -7.22 11.13 -22.14
C ASP A 227 -8.39 10.70 -21.22
N TRP A 228 -8.12 9.79 -20.29
CA TRP A 228 -9.14 9.29 -19.36
C TRP A 228 -9.69 10.41 -18.46
N PHE A 229 -8.80 11.24 -17.90
CA PHE A 229 -9.19 12.38 -17.07
C PHE A 229 -9.89 13.46 -17.89
N GLN A 230 -9.33 13.84 -19.04
CA GLN A 230 -9.93 14.85 -19.92
C GLN A 230 -11.33 14.48 -20.41
N LYS A 231 -11.53 13.24 -20.86
CA LYS A 231 -12.84 12.74 -21.35
C LYS A 231 -13.90 12.73 -20.25
N ARG A 232 -13.50 12.73 -18.98
CA ARG A 232 -14.41 12.80 -17.82
C ARG A 232 -14.61 14.22 -17.29
N GLY A 233 -14.01 15.21 -17.93
CA GLY A 233 -14.19 16.61 -17.59
C GLY A 233 -13.32 17.10 -16.43
N PHE A 234 -12.26 16.36 -16.06
CA PHE A 234 -11.29 16.87 -15.10
C PHE A 234 -10.41 17.96 -15.73
N HIS A 235 -10.09 18.99 -14.95
CA HIS A 235 -9.05 19.94 -15.32
C HIS A 235 -7.70 19.22 -15.23
N THR A 236 -7.17 18.83 -16.38
CA THR A 236 -6.01 17.95 -16.49
C THR A 236 -4.80 18.68 -17.01
N VAL A 237 -3.70 18.59 -16.28
CA VAL A 237 -2.39 19.10 -16.67
C VAL A 237 -1.45 17.93 -16.93
N ALA A 238 -0.77 17.97 -18.06
CA ALA A 238 0.23 16.99 -18.45
C ALA A 238 1.59 17.41 -17.90
N ALA A 239 2.23 16.58 -17.06
CA ALA A 239 3.57 16.87 -16.52
C ALA A 239 4.70 16.65 -17.54
N TYR A 240 4.41 16.04 -18.68
CA TYR A 240 5.41 15.64 -19.67
C TYR A 240 4.98 16.00 -21.09
N ASP A 241 5.90 16.63 -21.81
CA ASP A 241 5.71 16.96 -23.22
C ASP A 241 6.19 15.80 -24.10
N LEU A 242 5.25 15.10 -24.70
CA LEU A 242 5.52 13.97 -25.61
C LEU A 242 6.25 14.36 -26.90
N TYR A 243 6.14 15.62 -27.33
CA TYR A 243 6.80 16.11 -28.56
C TYR A 243 8.25 16.49 -28.29
N GLN A 244 8.50 17.16 -27.15
CA GLN A 244 9.85 17.57 -26.74
C GLN A 244 10.57 16.46 -25.95
N ASN A 245 9.87 15.41 -25.57
CA ASN A 245 10.37 14.28 -24.79
C ASN A 245 11.03 14.72 -23.47
N ARG A 246 10.34 15.60 -22.72
CA ARG A 246 10.83 16.15 -21.45
C ARG A 246 9.71 16.43 -20.47
N TYR A 247 10.03 16.42 -19.20
CA TYR A 247 9.15 16.97 -18.17
C TYR A 247 9.04 18.50 -18.31
N LEU A 248 7.89 19.02 -17.94
CA LEU A 248 7.67 20.46 -17.79
C LEU A 248 8.21 20.93 -16.43
N SER A 249 8.66 22.16 -16.36
CA SER A 249 9.05 22.80 -15.10
C SER A 249 7.83 23.32 -14.33
N TRP A 250 7.98 23.57 -13.03
CA TRP A 250 6.94 24.20 -12.24
C TRP A 250 6.52 25.58 -12.74
N ASN A 251 7.41 26.32 -13.42
CA ASN A 251 7.06 27.58 -14.07
C ASN A 251 6.11 27.39 -15.27
N GLU A 252 6.22 26.27 -15.98
CA GLU A 252 5.35 25.94 -17.12
C GLU A 252 4.01 25.35 -16.66
N ILE A 253 4.02 24.54 -15.61
CA ILE A 253 2.83 23.90 -15.02
C ILE A 253 2.05 24.89 -14.16
N GLY A 254 2.73 25.81 -13.48
CA GLY A 254 2.19 26.66 -12.41
C GLY A 254 2.24 25.95 -11.06
N THR A 255 3.10 26.44 -10.16
CA THR A 255 3.31 25.86 -8.84
C THR A 255 2.02 25.92 -8.01
N PRO A 256 1.50 24.78 -7.48
CA PRO A 256 0.33 24.80 -6.62
C PRO A 256 0.67 25.25 -5.18
N ASP A 257 -0.34 25.53 -4.39
CA ASP A 257 -0.20 25.73 -2.94
C ASP A 257 -0.21 24.38 -2.20
N ILE A 258 -1.02 23.45 -2.69
CA ILE A 258 -1.16 22.09 -2.14
C ILE A 258 -1.09 21.07 -3.28
N ILE A 259 -0.37 19.96 -3.05
CA ILE A 259 -0.37 18.82 -3.95
C ILE A 259 -0.78 17.56 -3.18
N PHE A 260 -1.82 16.90 -3.67
CA PHE A 260 -2.24 15.60 -3.18
C PHE A 260 -1.52 14.50 -3.95
N HIS A 261 -0.70 13.71 -3.26
CA HIS A 261 -0.07 12.51 -3.77
C HIS A 261 -0.98 11.32 -3.51
N LEU A 262 -1.28 10.53 -4.53
CA LEU A 262 -2.08 9.31 -4.38
C LEU A 262 -1.23 8.05 -4.33
N ASN A 263 0.02 8.14 -4.77
CA ASN A 263 1.00 7.05 -4.73
C ASN A 263 2.16 7.39 -3.79
N PRO A 264 2.49 6.52 -2.80
CA PRO A 264 3.55 6.79 -1.83
C PRO A 264 4.95 6.54 -2.38
N HIS A 265 5.06 5.78 -3.48
CA HIS A 265 6.34 5.38 -4.06
C HIS A 265 6.96 6.54 -4.86
N TYR A 266 7.68 7.41 -4.18
CA TYR A 266 8.27 8.62 -4.78
C TYR A 266 9.19 8.33 -5.97
N THR A 267 9.81 7.13 -6.03
CA THR A 267 10.67 6.70 -7.14
C THR A 267 9.91 6.41 -8.44
N VAL A 268 8.59 6.31 -8.37
CA VAL A 268 7.70 6.15 -9.54
C VAL A 268 7.70 7.43 -10.39
N PHE A 269 7.83 8.59 -9.74
CA PHE A 269 7.81 9.88 -10.37
C PHE A 269 9.21 10.45 -10.55
N GLN A 270 9.42 11.21 -11.62
CA GLN A 270 10.70 11.83 -11.97
C GLN A 270 10.53 13.34 -12.14
N GLU A 271 11.65 14.05 -12.17
CA GLU A 271 11.75 15.50 -12.40
C GLU A 271 10.75 16.30 -11.54
N CYS A 272 9.92 17.17 -12.11
CA CYS A 272 8.96 18.00 -11.38
C CYS A 272 7.95 17.19 -10.56
N ALA A 273 7.58 16.00 -11.00
CA ALA A 273 6.62 15.14 -10.29
C ALA A 273 7.25 14.38 -9.12
N ASN A 274 8.57 14.30 -9.01
CA ASN A 274 9.24 13.69 -7.86
C ASN A 274 9.13 14.63 -6.65
N ILE A 275 8.68 14.10 -5.51
CA ILE A 275 8.48 14.89 -4.28
C ILE A 275 9.73 15.67 -3.86
N CYS A 276 10.94 15.12 -4.09
CA CYS A 276 12.19 15.81 -3.76
C CYS A 276 12.38 17.13 -4.53
N ASN A 277 11.79 17.26 -5.72
CA ASN A 277 11.92 18.42 -6.59
C ASN A 277 10.75 19.41 -6.47
N ILE A 278 9.82 19.16 -5.55
CA ILE A 278 8.70 20.06 -5.29
C ILE A 278 9.19 21.23 -4.42
N PRO A 279 8.84 22.50 -4.75
CA PRO A 279 9.20 23.67 -3.95
C PRO A 279 8.70 23.57 -2.51
N LEU A 280 9.47 24.09 -1.55
CA LEU A 280 9.11 24.13 -0.13
C LEU A 280 7.85 24.98 0.15
N SER A 281 7.47 25.84 -0.79
CA SER A 281 6.23 26.60 -0.72
C SER A 281 4.95 25.77 -0.88
N VAL A 282 5.08 24.51 -1.34
CA VAL A 282 3.98 23.60 -1.62
C VAL A 282 3.79 22.64 -0.45
N LEU A 283 2.58 22.56 0.06
CA LEU A 283 2.22 21.56 1.07
C LEU A 283 1.95 20.21 0.38
N ASN A 284 2.81 19.23 0.65
CA ASN A 284 2.65 17.88 0.15
C ASN A 284 1.71 17.09 1.07
N VAL A 285 0.62 16.58 0.53
CA VAL A 285 -0.38 15.78 1.25
C VAL A 285 -0.47 14.40 0.61
N TYR A 286 -0.53 13.34 1.41
CA TYR A 286 -0.72 11.99 0.89
C TYR A 286 -2.10 11.45 1.26
N ILE A 287 -2.80 10.91 0.26
CA ILE A 287 -4.05 10.16 0.40
C ILE A 287 -3.87 8.83 -0.34
N PRO A 288 -3.97 7.68 0.32
CA PRO A 288 -3.76 6.38 -0.31
C PRO A 288 -4.72 6.12 -1.49
N TYR A 289 -4.22 5.53 -2.56
CA TYR A 289 -5.05 5.07 -3.69
C TYR A 289 -5.73 3.72 -3.44
N GLY A 290 -5.33 3.01 -2.40
CA GLY A 290 -5.85 1.71 -2.01
C GLY A 290 -5.49 1.38 -0.56
N PHE A 291 -6.19 0.41 0.02
CA PHE A 291 -5.85 -0.10 1.35
C PHE A 291 -4.50 -0.79 1.37
N TRP A 292 -3.64 -0.42 2.33
CA TRP A 292 -2.42 -1.12 2.64
C TRP A 292 -2.73 -2.23 3.65
N ILE A 293 -2.50 -3.46 3.22
CA ILE A 293 -2.75 -4.67 4.02
C ILE A 293 -1.52 -5.58 3.98
N TYR A 294 -0.63 -5.34 3.03
CA TYR A 294 0.58 -6.12 2.81
C TYR A 294 1.65 -5.83 3.87
N GLY A 295 2.36 -6.88 4.30
CA GLY A 295 3.31 -6.84 5.43
C GLY A 295 4.61 -6.06 5.21
N ASN A 296 4.72 -5.24 4.16
CA ASN A 296 5.87 -4.36 3.95
C ASN A 296 5.71 -3.05 4.73
N ILE A 297 6.04 -3.08 6.00
CA ILE A 297 5.92 -1.94 6.94
C ILE A 297 6.76 -0.74 6.49
N ASP A 298 8.00 -0.96 6.03
CA ASP A 298 8.86 0.14 5.57
C ASP A 298 8.33 0.80 4.29
N GLY A 299 7.76 0.00 3.39
CA GLY A 299 7.06 0.51 2.21
C GLY A 299 5.81 1.32 2.55
N GLN A 300 5.18 1.02 3.69
CA GLN A 300 3.95 1.65 4.14
C GLN A 300 4.17 2.95 4.92
N PHE A 301 5.25 3.04 5.74
CA PHE A 301 5.44 4.14 6.68
C PHE A 301 6.79 4.85 6.56
N ASN A 302 7.83 4.21 6.03
CA ASN A 302 9.21 4.66 6.14
C ASN A 302 9.88 5.01 4.81
N GLN A 303 9.13 5.17 3.73
CA GLN A 303 9.69 5.73 2.50
C GLN A 303 10.04 7.21 2.71
N LEU A 304 11.01 7.72 1.95
CA LEU A 304 11.39 9.13 2.00
C LEU A 304 10.19 10.07 1.82
N SER A 305 9.25 9.72 0.94
CA SER A 305 8.02 10.47 0.72
C SER A 305 7.19 10.65 2.01
N HIS A 306 7.06 9.59 2.84
CA HIS A 306 6.32 9.69 4.10
C HIS A 306 6.92 10.73 5.06
N MET A 307 8.24 10.93 5.00
CA MET A 307 8.92 11.94 5.82
C MET A 307 8.77 13.37 5.27
N LEU A 308 8.49 13.51 3.97
CA LEU A 308 8.33 14.81 3.30
C LEU A 308 6.88 15.28 3.24
N TYR A 309 5.90 14.42 3.50
CA TYR A 309 4.50 14.83 3.54
C TYR A 309 4.23 15.72 4.77
N TRP A 310 3.61 16.85 4.52
CA TRP A 310 3.04 17.68 5.58
C TRP A 310 1.97 16.91 6.36
N LYS A 311 1.05 16.28 5.63
CA LYS A 311 0.01 15.42 6.21
C LYS A 311 -0.22 14.17 5.37
N ILE A 312 -0.56 13.10 6.07
CA ILE A 312 -0.97 11.80 5.53
C ILE A 312 -2.37 11.53 6.09
N PHE A 313 -3.34 11.38 5.21
CA PHE A 313 -4.70 11.00 5.59
C PHE A 313 -4.89 9.51 5.39
N CYS A 314 -5.05 8.77 6.50
CA CYS A 314 -5.12 7.32 6.44
C CYS A 314 -6.56 6.80 6.43
N GLU A 315 -6.72 5.63 5.82
CA GLU A 315 -8.00 4.98 5.51
C GLU A 315 -8.61 4.23 6.68
N SER A 316 -7.82 3.86 7.69
CA SER A 316 -8.32 3.16 8.88
C SER A 316 -7.70 3.70 10.16
N LYS A 317 -8.43 3.54 11.25
CA LYS A 317 -7.96 3.90 12.60
C LYS A 317 -6.73 3.11 13.00
N MET A 318 -6.65 1.84 12.57
CA MET A 318 -5.52 0.97 12.87
C MET A 318 -4.23 1.44 12.20
N GLN A 319 -4.27 2.05 11.00
CA GLN A 319 -3.07 2.60 10.37
C GLN A 319 -2.44 3.72 11.18
N LYS A 320 -3.26 4.57 11.80
CA LYS A 320 -2.73 5.59 12.72
C LYS A 320 -2.06 4.95 13.94
N GLU A 321 -2.63 3.89 14.50
CA GLU A 321 -2.00 3.15 15.60
C GLU A 321 -0.71 2.41 15.15
N MET A 322 -0.72 1.86 13.96
CA MET A 322 0.48 1.23 13.37
C MET A 322 1.59 2.25 13.12
N ALA A 323 1.26 3.47 12.69
CA ALA A 323 2.24 4.53 12.50
C ALA A 323 2.96 4.88 13.81
N LYS A 324 2.25 4.97 14.94
CA LYS A 324 2.87 5.17 16.28
C LYS A 324 3.91 4.10 16.59
N LYS A 325 3.67 2.88 16.13
CA LYS A 325 4.51 1.73 16.42
C LYS A 325 5.69 1.58 15.44
N TYR A 326 5.48 1.89 14.18
CA TYR A 326 6.39 1.50 13.10
C TYR A 326 7.02 2.66 12.33
N ALA A 327 6.35 3.82 12.27
CA ALA A 327 6.87 4.93 11.51
C ALA A 327 8.01 5.65 12.25
N LEU A 328 9.07 6.02 11.53
CA LEU A 328 10.20 6.77 12.08
C LEU A 328 9.80 8.14 12.62
N LEU A 329 8.80 8.78 12.00
CA LEU A 329 8.22 10.03 12.50
C LEU A 329 7.08 9.82 13.52
N GLY A 330 6.74 8.56 13.84
CA GLY A 330 5.53 8.25 14.60
C GLY A 330 4.28 8.65 13.80
N ASP A 331 3.23 9.10 14.48
CA ASP A 331 1.97 9.51 13.86
C ASP A 331 1.79 11.04 13.75
N SER A 332 2.86 11.83 13.93
CA SER A 332 2.79 13.29 14.01
C SER A 332 2.22 13.98 12.76
N ASN A 333 2.42 13.36 11.59
CA ASN A 333 1.88 13.84 10.32
C ASN A 333 0.71 12.98 9.79
N LEU A 334 0.20 12.01 10.56
CA LEU A 334 -0.93 11.15 10.16
C LEU A 334 -2.24 11.61 10.80
N GLU A 335 -3.29 11.68 9.98
CA GLU A 335 -4.66 11.92 10.42
C GLU A 335 -5.60 10.82 9.91
N TYR A 336 -6.48 10.35 10.79
CA TYR A 336 -7.49 9.38 10.39
C TYR A 336 -8.70 10.13 9.80
N SER A 337 -8.77 10.15 8.49
CA SER A 337 -9.93 10.72 7.76
C SER A 337 -10.97 9.67 7.39
N GLY A 338 -10.58 8.43 7.30
CA GLY A 338 -11.26 7.42 6.50
C GLY A 338 -10.82 7.48 5.03
N TYR A 339 -11.37 6.61 4.21
CA TYR A 339 -10.96 6.42 2.84
C TYR A 339 -11.90 7.15 1.86
N VAL A 340 -11.41 8.22 1.25
CA VAL A 340 -12.19 9.13 0.38
C VAL A 340 -12.93 8.40 -0.74
N LYS A 341 -12.32 7.36 -1.32
CA LYS A 341 -12.94 6.57 -2.38
C LYS A 341 -14.24 5.90 -1.93
N MET A 342 -14.38 5.63 -0.63
CA MET A 342 -15.57 5.01 -0.05
C MET A 342 -16.67 6.00 0.30
N ASP A 343 -16.44 7.29 0.19
CA ASP A 343 -17.49 8.31 0.38
C ASP A 343 -18.68 8.07 -0.55
N SER A 344 -18.41 7.60 -1.77
CA SER A 344 -19.44 7.26 -2.76
C SER A 344 -20.39 6.13 -2.33
N PHE A 345 -20.03 5.31 -1.31
CA PHE A 345 -20.95 4.34 -0.71
C PHE A 345 -22.08 4.99 0.08
N TYR A 346 -21.89 6.22 0.51
CA TYR A 346 -22.88 6.98 1.29
C TYR A 346 -23.71 7.96 0.44
N GLU A 347 -23.46 8.01 -0.87
CA GLU A 347 -24.30 8.76 -1.80
C GLU A 347 -25.59 7.99 -2.11
N GLU A 348 -26.73 8.68 -2.05
CA GLU A 348 -27.99 8.14 -2.56
C GLU A 348 -27.96 8.11 -4.10
N LYS A 349 -27.66 6.96 -4.66
CA LYS A 349 -27.50 6.75 -6.10
C LYS A 349 -28.33 5.58 -6.56
N GLU A 350 -29.11 5.78 -7.60
CA GLU A 350 -29.83 4.69 -8.24
C GLU A 350 -28.85 3.80 -9.03
N ILE A 351 -28.60 2.58 -8.54
CA ILE A 351 -27.75 1.61 -9.23
C ILE A 351 -28.62 0.91 -10.29
N ARG A 352 -28.26 1.10 -11.55
CA ARG A 352 -28.90 0.37 -12.65
C ARG A 352 -28.29 -1.03 -12.77
N GLU A 353 -28.73 -1.94 -11.93
CA GLU A 353 -28.20 -3.31 -11.83
C GLU A 353 -28.17 -4.05 -13.17
N GLN A 354 -29.19 -3.87 -14.02
CA GLN A 354 -29.23 -4.48 -15.36
C GLN A 354 -28.11 -4.04 -16.31
N GLN A 355 -27.50 -2.87 -16.06
CA GLN A 355 -26.33 -2.42 -16.80
C GLN A 355 -25.03 -3.00 -16.26
N VAL A 356 -25.03 -3.44 -15.00
CA VAL A 356 -23.88 -4.00 -14.30
C VAL A 356 -23.82 -5.52 -14.49
N TRP A 357 -24.92 -6.23 -14.23
CA TRP A 357 -24.96 -7.69 -14.18
C TRP A 357 -25.65 -8.30 -15.41
N LYS A 358 -25.10 -9.41 -15.90
CA LYS A 358 -25.79 -10.27 -16.89
C LYS A 358 -26.59 -11.33 -16.14
N ILE A 359 -27.83 -11.49 -16.51
CA ILE A 359 -28.73 -12.53 -15.97
C ILE A 359 -29.15 -13.43 -17.13
N ALA A 360 -28.97 -14.74 -16.97
CA ALA A 360 -29.35 -15.70 -17.98
C ALA A 360 -30.89 -15.67 -18.24
N GLU A 361 -31.32 -15.87 -19.47
CA GLU A 361 -32.72 -15.73 -19.87
C GLU A 361 -33.66 -16.66 -19.08
N ASN A 362 -33.17 -17.84 -18.69
CA ASN A 362 -33.94 -18.83 -17.94
C ASN A 362 -33.91 -18.61 -16.42
N ALA A 363 -33.14 -17.64 -15.94
CA ALA A 363 -32.98 -17.39 -14.52
C ALA A 363 -34.09 -16.49 -13.96
N HIS A 364 -34.45 -16.71 -12.71
CA HIS A 364 -35.34 -15.83 -11.96
C HIS A 364 -34.52 -14.64 -11.41
N ALA A 365 -34.58 -13.50 -12.08
CA ALA A 365 -33.72 -12.34 -11.82
C ALA A 365 -33.69 -11.87 -10.35
N ASP A 366 -34.82 -12.00 -9.64
CA ASP A 366 -34.97 -11.67 -8.22
C ASP A 366 -34.30 -12.66 -7.25
N LYS A 367 -33.91 -13.84 -7.75
CA LYS A 367 -33.27 -14.90 -6.96
C LYS A 367 -31.79 -15.12 -7.31
N VAL A 368 -31.31 -14.48 -8.40
CA VAL A 368 -29.96 -14.64 -8.86
C VAL A 368 -28.97 -13.96 -7.89
N LYS A 369 -27.98 -14.71 -7.43
CA LYS A 369 -26.90 -14.20 -6.58
C LYS A 369 -25.76 -13.62 -7.40
N LYS A 370 -25.32 -12.45 -7.04
CA LYS A 370 -24.33 -11.64 -7.77
C LYS A 370 -22.96 -11.77 -7.11
N ILE A 371 -22.04 -12.43 -7.78
CA ILE A 371 -20.72 -12.79 -7.24
C ILE A 371 -19.61 -12.08 -8.02
N ILE A 372 -18.71 -11.46 -7.31
CA ILE A 372 -17.49 -10.89 -7.87
C ILE A 372 -16.33 -11.89 -7.69
N TYR A 373 -15.59 -12.16 -8.76
CA TYR A 373 -14.29 -12.81 -8.66
C TYR A 373 -13.19 -11.79 -8.98
N ALA A 374 -12.34 -11.50 -7.98
CA ALA A 374 -11.34 -10.45 -8.06
C ALA A 374 -9.91 -11.01 -7.84
N PRO A 375 -9.28 -11.59 -8.89
CA PRO A 375 -7.95 -12.17 -8.78
C PRO A 375 -6.85 -11.11 -8.79
N HIS A 376 -5.82 -11.32 -7.93
CA HIS A 376 -4.62 -10.51 -7.86
C HIS A 376 -3.59 -10.93 -8.92
N TRP A 377 -2.74 -10.00 -9.32
CA TRP A 377 -1.74 -10.19 -10.38
C TRP A 377 -0.52 -11.04 -9.95
N SER A 378 -0.17 -11.06 -8.66
CA SER A 378 1.06 -11.66 -8.14
C SER A 378 0.93 -13.18 -7.93
N VAL A 379 0.65 -13.91 -8.99
CA VAL A 379 0.30 -15.35 -8.94
C VAL A 379 1.48 -16.22 -8.49
N ARG A 380 2.67 -15.97 -9.03
CA ARG A 380 3.92 -16.66 -8.71
C ARG A 380 5.03 -15.66 -8.37
N ASP A 381 4.64 -14.45 -8.01
CA ASP A 381 5.57 -13.39 -7.65
C ASP A 381 6.28 -13.71 -6.33
N ALA A 382 7.59 -13.49 -6.31
CA ALA A 382 8.43 -13.84 -5.16
C ALA A 382 8.26 -12.89 -3.98
N PHE A 383 7.79 -11.66 -4.23
CA PHE A 383 7.67 -10.61 -3.21
C PHE A 383 6.27 -10.55 -2.61
N THR A 384 5.24 -10.45 -3.45
CA THR A 384 3.87 -10.25 -3.00
C THR A 384 3.10 -11.55 -2.82
N GLY A 385 3.15 -12.47 -3.78
CA GLY A 385 2.65 -13.84 -3.69
C GLY A 385 1.19 -14.03 -3.27
N PHE A 386 0.30 -13.08 -3.53
CA PHE A 386 -1.10 -13.16 -3.10
C PHE A 386 -2.00 -13.95 -4.04
N GLY A 387 -1.78 -13.83 -5.36
CA GLY A 387 -2.68 -14.34 -6.37
C GLY A 387 -2.75 -15.87 -6.44
N ASN A 388 -3.96 -16.40 -6.50
CA ASN A 388 -4.27 -17.84 -6.69
C ASN A 388 -4.81 -18.16 -8.08
N PHE A 389 -4.76 -17.21 -8.99
CA PHE A 389 -5.35 -17.36 -10.31
C PHE A 389 -4.88 -18.62 -11.04
N ASP A 390 -3.60 -18.98 -10.94
CA ASP A 390 -3.03 -20.19 -11.54
C ASP A 390 -3.66 -21.50 -11.03
N LYS A 391 -4.15 -21.52 -9.80
CA LYS A 391 -4.81 -22.69 -9.21
C LYS A 391 -6.28 -22.77 -9.60
N ILE A 392 -7.00 -21.65 -9.60
CA ILE A 392 -8.46 -21.63 -9.57
C ILE A 392 -9.16 -21.18 -10.87
N TYR A 393 -8.45 -20.52 -11.83
CA TYR A 393 -9.11 -19.85 -12.97
C TYR A 393 -10.04 -20.74 -13.79
N LYS A 394 -9.70 -22.04 -13.94
CA LYS A 394 -10.56 -23.01 -14.64
C LYS A 394 -11.77 -23.41 -13.81
N GLN A 395 -11.58 -23.63 -12.52
CA GLN A 395 -12.65 -24.11 -11.64
C GLN A 395 -13.69 -23.02 -11.37
N ILE A 396 -13.27 -21.78 -11.15
CA ILE A 396 -14.23 -20.68 -10.93
C ILE A 396 -15.07 -20.40 -12.19
N TYR A 397 -14.47 -20.57 -13.38
CA TYR A 397 -15.20 -20.52 -14.64
C TYR A 397 -16.25 -21.66 -14.76
N GLN A 398 -15.92 -22.88 -14.28
CA GLN A 398 -16.87 -23.98 -14.23
C GLN A 398 -18.03 -23.69 -13.27
N TYR A 399 -17.78 -23.11 -12.10
CA TYR A 399 -18.84 -22.71 -11.18
C TYR A 399 -19.79 -21.68 -11.83
N ALA A 400 -19.26 -20.70 -12.57
CA ALA A 400 -20.09 -19.74 -13.29
C ALA A 400 -21.02 -20.43 -14.30
N LYS A 401 -20.56 -21.51 -14.94
CA LYS A 401 -21.39 -22.31 -15.87
C LYS A 401 -22.40 -23.20 -15.15
N GLU A 402 -21.96 -23.91 -14.11
CA GLU A 402 -22.81 -24.87 -13.39
C GLU A 402 -23.97 -24.18 -12.67
N TYR A 403 -23.76 -22.97 -12.18
CA TYR A 403 -24.75 -22.17 -11.46
C TYR A 403 -25.34 -21.05 -12.33
N GLU A 404 -25.38 -21.24 -13.66
CA GLU A 404 -25.84 -20.24 -14.65
C GLU A 404 -27.22 -19.64 -14.34
N GLU A 405 -28.16 -20.46 -13.91
CA GLU A 405 -29.54 -20.03 -13.64
C GLU A 405 -29.71 -19.35 -12.26
N THR A 406 -28.74 -19.52 -11.36
CA THR A 406 -28.84 -19.08 -9.96
C THR A 406 -27.83 -18.02 -9.58
N THR A 407 -26.78 -17.81 -10.40
CA THR A 407 -25.72 -16.84 -10.13
C THR A 407 -25.43 -15.94 -11.33
N SER A 408 -25.01 -14.72 -11.06
CA SER A 408 -24.42 -13.82 -12.04
C SER A 408 -23.01 -13.43 -11.57
N TRP A 409 -22.06 -13.42 -12.49
CA TRP A 409 -20.67 -13.24 -12.16
C TRP A 409 -20.05 -11.99 -12.80
N ILE A 410 -19.19 -11.32 -12.04
CA ILE A 410 -18.26 -10.33 -12.59
C ILE A 410 -16.85 -10.82 -12.32
N LEU A 411 -16.10 -11.06 -13.40
CA LEU A 411 -14.65 -11.20 -13.33
C LEU A 411 -14.01 -9.81 -13.32
N ARG A 412 -13.41 -9.43 -12.19
CA ARG A 412 -12.74 -8.14 -11.98
C ARG A 412 -11.24 -8.36 -11.75
N PRO A 413 -10.44 -8.62 -12.80
CA PRO A 413 -9.02 -8.88 -12.65
C PRO A 413 -8.28 -7.61 -12.24
N HIS A 414 -7.20 -7.77 -11.45
CA HIS A 414 -6.28 -6.67 -11.19
C HIS A 414 -5.67 -6.14 -12.51
N PRO A 415 -5.47 -4.83 -12.70
CA PRO A 415 -4.97 -4.26 -13.96
C PRO A 415 -3.66 -4.87 -14.45
N MET A 416 -2.78 -5.31 -13.54
CA MET A 416 -1.52 -5.98 -13.89
C MET A 416 -1.66 -7.49 -14.13
N LEU A 417 -2.83 -8.09 -13.95
CA LEU A 417 -2.97 -9.55 -14.08
C LEU A 417 -2.64 -10.04 -15.48
N ARG A 418 -3.04 -9.32 -16.53
CA ARG A 418 -2.75 -9.66 -17.92
C ARG A 418 -1.26 -9.83 -18.20
N ALA A 419 -0.44 -8.92 -17.72
CA ALA A 419 1.01 -9.03 -17.83
C ALA A 419 1.57 -10.11 -16.87
N GLY A 420 1.03 -10.17 -15.65
CA GLY A 420 1.45 -11.11 -14.61
C GLY A 420 1.27 -12.57 -15.02
N VAL A 421 0.13 -12.95 -15.58
CA VAL A 421 -0.14 -14.36 -15.96
C VAL A 421 0.75 -14.86 -17.10
N VAL A 422 1.21 -13.96 -17.98
CA VAL A 422 2.13 -14.31 -19.06
C VAL A 422 3.57 -14.36 -18.54
N SER A 423 4.02 -13.31 -17.85
CA SER A 423 5.39 -13.25 -17.31
C SER A 423 5.67 -14.34 -16.28
N GLN A 424 4.65 -14.81 -15.57
CA GLN A 424 4.73 -15.86 -14.56
C GLN A 424 4.36 -17.26 -15.10
N GLY A 425 4.14 -17.39 -16.41
CA GLY A 425 3.98 -18.67 -17.12
C GLY A 425 2.67 -19.41 -16.82
N VAL A 426 1.58 -18.69 -16.55
CA VAL A 426 0.23 -19.25 -16.42
C VAL A 426 -0.42 -19.41 -17.81
N PHE A 427 -0.25 -18.40 -18.66
CA PHE A 427 -0.62 -18.41 -20.08
C PHE A 427 0.63 -18.24 -20.94
N ALA A 428 0.60 -18.81 -22.14
CA ALA A 428 1.73 -18.73 -23.08
C ALA A 428 1.85 -17.34 -23.71
N SER A 429 0.73 -16.62 -23.84
CA SER A 429 0.70 -15.28 -24.43
C SER A 429 -0.47 -14.44 -23.92
N THR A 430 -0.45 -13.14 -24.23
CA THR A 430 -1.55 -12.23 -23.94
C THR A 430 -2.82 -12.57 -24.70
N GLU A 431 -2.69 -13.09 -25.94
CA GLU A 431 -3.80 -13.51 -26.78
C GLU A 431 -4.54 -14.70 -26.17
N GLU A 432 -3.82 -15.64 -25.57
CA GLU A 432 -4.43 -16.79 -24.87
C GLU A 432 -5.22 -16.32 -23.64
N TYR A 433 -4.68 -15.37 -22.89
CA TYR A 433 -5.41 -14.78 -21.76
C TYR A 433 -6.65 -13.98 -22.24
N ASP A 434 -6.52 -13.20 -23.31
CA ASP A 434 -7.64 -12.46 -23.91
C ASP A 434 -8.75 -13.39 -24.39
N GLU A 435 -8.39 -14.56 -24.93
CA GLU A 435 -9.39 -15.58 -25.32
C GLU A 435 -10.11 -16.17 -24.09
N TYR A 436 -9.41 -16.36 -22.97
CA TYR A 436 -10.03 -16.74 -21.72
C TYR A 436 -11.02 -15.67 -21.23
N LEU A 437 -10.68 -14.37 -21.30
CA LEU A 437 -11.61 -13.30 -20.96
C LEU A 437 -12.85 -13.27 -21.87
N LYS A 438 -12.68 -13.51 -23.18
CA LYS A 438 -13.80 -13.61 -24.13
C LYS A 438 -14.73 -14.78 -23.79
N GLN A 439 -14.17 -15.92 -23.34
CA GLN A 439 -14.99 -17.06 -22.90
C GLN A 439 -15.87 -16.67 -21.69
N TRP A 440 -15.34 -15.90 -20.73
CA TRP A 440 -16.12 -15.37 -19.62
C TRP A 440 -17.25 -14.45 -20.10
N ASP A 441 -16.92 -13.53 -20.99
CA ASP A 441 -17.91 -12.57 -21.51
C ASP A 441 -18.97 -13.23 -22.41
N ALA A 442 -18.68 -14.40 -22.95
CA ALA A 442 -19.62 -15.21 -23.73
C ALA A 442 -20.64 -15.95 -22.87
N LEU A 443 -20.42 -16.10 -21.57
CA LEU A 443 -21.40 -16.70 -20.67
C LEU A 443 -22.64 -15.79 -20.54
N PRO A 444 -23.87 -16.36 -20.48
CA PRO A 444 -25.08 -15.56 -20.37
C PRO A 444 -25.28 -14.90 -19.00
N ASN A 445 -24.55 -15.39 -17.99
CA ASN A 445 -24.58 -14.92 -16.61
C ASN A 445 -23.27 -14.32 -16.13
N ALA A 446 -22.31 -14.00 -17.02
CA ALA A 446 -21.05 -13.45 -16.61
C ALA A 446 -20.58 -12.27 -17.45
N ARG A 447 -19.77 -11.41 -16.86
CA ARG A 447 -19.18 -10.23 -17.50
C ARG A 447 -17.75 -10.03 -17.03
N VAL A 448 -16.87 -9.56 -17.92
CA VAL A 448 -15.52 -9.12 -17.57
C VAL A 448 -15.51 -7.59 -17.47
N ILE A 449 -15.00 -7.05 -16.35
CA ILE A 449 -14.86 -5.61 -16.13
C ILE A 449 -13.44 -5.34 -15.64
N GLU A 450 -12.55 -4.96 -16.53
CA GLU A 450 -11.14 -4.75 -16.22
C GLU A 450 -10.84 -3.34 -15.67
N ARG A 451 -11.62 -2.34 -16.04
CA ARG A 451 -11.35 -0.91 -15.72
C ARG A 451 -12.64 -0.19 -15.30
N GLY A 452 -12.49 1.00 -14.75
CA GLY A 452 -13.59 1.87 -14.35
C GLY A 452 -13.98 1.74 -12.89
N THR A 453 -14.96 2.52 -12.48
CA THR A 453 -15.49 2.52 -11.11
C THR A 453 -16.11 1.17 -10.76
N TYR A 454 -15.99 0.78 -9.51
CA TYR A 454 -16.49 -0.52 -9.02
C TYR A 454 -17.41 -0.40 -7.81
N VAL A 455 -17.67 0.79 -7.33
CA VAL A 455 -18.54 1.01 -6.17
C VAL A 455 -19.94 0.46 -6.45
N ASP A 456 -20.50 0.77 -7.63
CA ASP A 456 -21.82 0.24 -8.03
C ASP A 456 -21.85 -1.30 -8.11
N ILE A 457 -20.71 -1.91 -8.51
CA ILE A 457 -20.54 -3.37 -8.55
C ILE A 457 -20.56 -3.93 -7.12
N PHE A 458 -19.79 -3.32 -6.20
CA PHE A 458 -19.71 -3.75 -4.81
C PHE A 458 -21.07 -3.61 -4.10
N GLN A 459 -21.72 -2.46 -4.24
CA GLN A 459 -23.03 -2.19 -3.63
C GLN A 459 -24.11 -3.15 -4.10
N SER A 460 -24.10 -3.53 -5.39
CA SER A 460 -25.11 -4.40 -5.98
C SER A 460 -24.78 -5.90 -5.95
N SER A 461 -23.58 -6.28 -5.49
CA SER A 461 -23.20 -7.70 -5.35
C SER A 461 -23.81 -8.35 -4.11
N ASP A 462 -23.77 -9.69 -4.06
CA ASP A 462 -24.12 -10.48 -2.87
C ASP A 462 -22.88 -11.03 -2.16
N ALA A 463 -21.78 -11.26 -2.89
CA ALA A 463 -20.52 -11.77 -2.33
C ALA A 463 -19.32 -11.48 -3.23
N MET A 464 -18.12 -11.64 -2.64
CA MET A 464 -16.86 -11.59 -3.38
C MET A 464 -16.00 -12.80 -3.06
N VAL A 465 -15.38 -13.39 -4.09
CA VAL A 465 -14.27 -14.34 -4.01
C VAL A 465 -13.01 -13.61 -4.49
N LEU A 466 -11.98 -13.53 -3.66
CA LEU A 466 -10.82 -12.70 -3.99
C LEU A 466 -9.52 -13.23 -3.36
N ASP A 467 -8.42 -12.76 -3.94
CA ASP A 467 -7.08 -12.75 -3.37
C ASP A 467 -6.40 -11.38 -3.61
N SER A 468 -7.20 -10.37 -3.97
CA SER A 468 -6.78 -8.99 -4.15
C SER A 468 -6.58 -8.30 -2.80
N ILE A 469 -5.51 -7.50 -2.68
CA ILE A 469 -5.11 -6.88 -1.41
C ILE A 469 -6.06 -5.75 -1.02
N SER A 470 -6.16 -4.69 -1.83
CA SER A 470 -6.93 -3.49 -1.48
C SER A 470 -8.43 -3.76 -1.32
N PHE A 471 -8.97 -4.67 -2.14
CA PHE A 471 -10.39 -5.01 -2.09
C PHE A 471 -10.81 -5.69 -0.78
N LEU A 472 -9.88 -6.29 -0.04
CA LEU A 472 -10.17 -6.82 1.30
C LEU A 472 -10.72 -5.73 2.24
N GLY A 473 -10.10 -4.55 2.25
CA GLY A 473 -10.59 -3.42 3.04
C GLY A 473 -11.78 -2.70 2.40
N GLU A 474 -11.71 -2.49 1.09
CA GLU A 474 -12.74 -1.73 0.36
C GLU A 474 -14.11 -2.42 0.32
N TYR A 475 -14.14 -3.74 0.17
CA TYR A 475 -15.40 -4.48 0.08
C TYR A 475 -16.15 -4.59 1.41
N LEU A 476 -15.48 -4.33 2.55
CA LEU A 476 -16.16 -4.25 3.85
C LEU A 476 -17.24 -3.16 3.90
N TYR A 477 -17.11 -2.11 3.10
CA TYR A 477 -18.13 -1.07 2.96
C TYR A 477 -19.41 -1.55 2.28
N ALA A 478 -19.36 -2.67 1.57
CA ALA A 478 -20.55 -3.31 1.01
C ALA A 478 -21.34 -4.13 2.05
N HIS A 479 -20.76 -4.43 3.21
CA HIS A 479 -21.35 -5.24 4.28
C HIS A 479 -21.78 -6.64 3.83
N LYS A 480 -21.06 -7.22 2.87
CA LYS A 480 -21.34 -8.52 2.24
C LYS A 480 -20.27 -9.56 2.60
N PRO A 481 -20.60 -10.87 2.50
CA PRO A 481 -19.63 -11.92 2.72
C PRO A 481 -18.52 -11.93 1.68
N MET A 482 -17.29 -12.21 2.15
CA MET A 482 -16.10 -12.39 1.32
C MET A 482 -15.47 -13.73 1.60
N LEU A 483 -15.02 -14.41 0.53
CA LEU A 483 -14.09 -15.53 0.62
C LEU A 483 -12.70 -15.07 0.17
N PHE A 484 -11.77 -15.01 1.10
CA PHE A 484 -10.38 -14.73 0.80
C PHE A 484 -9.61 -16.02 0.53
N LEU A 485 -8.99 -16.10 -0.66
CA LEU A 485 -8.21 -17.25 -1.08
C LEU A 485 -6.79 -17.13 -0.55
N THR A 486 -6.43 -18.01 0.37
CA THR A 486 -5.12 -18.03 0.99
C THR A 486 -4.08 -18.73 0.13
N ARG A 487 -2.80 -18.36 0.33
CA ARG A 487 -1.62 -18.95 -0.29
C ARG A 487 -0.44 -18.86 0.67
N GLU A 488 0.49 -19.80 0.63
CA GLU A 488 1.58 -19.98 1.59
C GLU A 488 2.50 -18.77 1.82
N ARG A 489 2.55 -17.81 0.89
CA ARG A 489 3.50 -16.68 0.95
C ARG A 489 2.86 -15.33 1.25
N GLN A 490 1.59 -15.31 1.54
CA GLN A 490 0.89 -14.07 1.85
C GLN A 490 1.35 -13.52 3.20
N THR A 491 1.80 -12.28 3.19
CA THR A 491 2.18 -11.56 4.42
C THR A 491 1.26 -10.36 4.63
N PHE A 492 0.86 -10.15 5.87
CA PHE A 492 -0.06 -9.11 6.26
C PHE A 492 0.58 -8.19 7.30
N ASP A 493 0.21 -6.92 7.24
CA ASP A 493 0.44 -6.00 8.34
C ASP A 493 -0.51 -6.27 9.52
N ASP A 494 -0.47 -5.43 10.56
CA ASP A 494 -1.34 -5.63 11.74
C ASP A 494 -2.83 -5.54 11.35
N PHE A 495 -3.20 -4.61 10.46
CA PHE A 495 -4.58 -4.48 10.00
C PHE A 495 -5.04 -5.71 9.20
N GLY A 496 -4.24 -6.14 8.23
CA GLY A 496 -4.56 -7.32 7.42
C GLY A 496 -4.69 -8.60 8.24
N ARG A 497 -3.85 -8.79 9.26
CA ARG A 497 -3.96 -9.94 10.17
C ARG A 497 -5.26 -9.97 10.95
N GLU A 498 -5.73 -8.83 11.43
CA GLU A 498 -7.02 -8.77 12.14
C GLU A 498 -8.20 -8.89 11.18
N LEU A 499 -8.08 -8.29 10.00
CA LEU A 499 -9.11 -8.37 8.95
C LEU A 499 -9.38 -9.80 8.51
N VAL A 500 -8.33 -10.58 8.22
CA VAL A 500 -8.49 -11.97 7.72
C VAL A 500 -9.21 -12.86 8.74
N LYS A 501 -9.15 -12.58 10.04
CA LYS A 501 -9.86 -13.35 11.07
C LYS A 501 -11.38 -13.25 11.00
N VAL A 502 -11.91 -12.18 10.38
CA VAL A 502 -13.36 -11.92 10.27
C VAL A 502 -13.92 -12.24 8.89
N LEU A 503 -13.13 -12.94 8.06
CA LEU A 503 -13.50 -13.36 6.71
C LEU A 503 -13.57 -14.88 6.60
N TYR A 504 -14.34 -15.38 5.61
CA TYR A 504 -14.18 -16.76 5.15
C TYR A 504 -12.83 -16.90 4.45
N THR A 505 -12.10 -17.96 4.74
CA THR A 505 -10.78 -18.22 4.16
C THR A 505 -10.63 -19.69 3.78
N CYS A 506 -10.00 -19.96 2.63
CA CYS A 506 -9.53 -21.29 2.27
C CYS A 506 -8.33 -21.21 1.32
N ASP A 507 -7.55 -22.29 1.19
CA ASP A 507 -6.51 -22.34 0.14
C ASP A 507 -7.16 -22.22 -1.24
N GLY A 508 -6.52 -21.44 -2.14
CA GLY A 508 -7.04 -21.24 -3.49
C GLY A 508 -7.13 -22.51 -4.36
N GLY A 509 -6.57 -23.63 -3.91
CA GLY A 509 -6.72 -24.96 -4.50
C GLY A 509 -7.78 -25.83 -3.83
N ASP A 510 -8.39 -25.38 -2.75
CA ASP A 510 -9.46 -26.12 -2.07
C ASP A 510 -10.84 -25.84 -2.68
N PHE A 511 -11.10 -26.51 -3.79
CA PHE A 511 -12.32 -26.30 -4.57
C PHE A 511 -13.59 -26.69 -3.79
N ALA A 512 -13.52 -27.66 -2.87
CA ALA A 512 -14.66 -28.08 -2.08
C ALA A 512 -15.11 -26.99 -1.10
N GLU A 513 -14.16 -26.33 -0.41
CA GLU A 513 -14.49 -25.23 0.50
C GLU A 513 -14.96 -23.98 -0.28
N ILE A 514 -14.40 -23.72 -1.46
CA ILE A 514 -14.89 -22.63 -2.34
C ILE A 514 -16.34 -22.88 -2.78
N GLU A 515 -16.66 -24.10 -3.23
CA GLU A 515 -18.02 -24.46 -3.61
C GLU A 515 -18.97 -24.40 -2.41
N LYS A 516 -18.55 -24.83 -1.26
CA LYS A 516 -19.31 -24.75 -0.01
C LYS A 516 -19.64 -23.30 0.37
N PHE A 517 -18.69 -22.37 0.21
CA PHE A 517 -18.96 -20.94 0.39
C PHE A 517 -20.03 -20.45 -0.58
N ILE A 518 -19.92 -20.78 -1.88
CA ILE A 518 -20.89 -20.38 -2.90
C ILE A 518 -22.29 -20.91 -2.54
N ARG A 519 -22.42 -22.18 -2.17
CA ARG A 519 -23.72 -22.79 -1.85
C ARG A 519 -24.28 -22.28 -0.52
N ASN A 520 -23.54 -22.47 0.56
CA ASN A 520 -24.10 -22.26 1.90
C ASN A 520 -24.17 -20.76 2.26
N VAL A 521 -23.08 -20.01 1.97
CA VAL A 521 -23.04 -18.61 2.37
C VAL A 521 -23.76 -17.73 1.35
N VAL A 522 -23.49 -17.92 0.04
CA VAL A 522 -24.03 -17.01 -0.96
C VAL A 522 -25.45 -17.41 -1.36
N MET A 523 -25.68 -18.69 -1.74
CA MET A 523 -26.98 -19.14 -2.25
C MET A 523 -27.99 -19.29 -1.12
N ASP A 524 -27.63 -19.96 -0.03
CA ASP A 524 -28.52 -20.23 1.10
C ASP A 524 -28.60 -19.05 2.09
N GLY A 525 -27.65 -18.11 2.04
CA GLY A 525 -27.64 -16.90 2.89
C GLY A 525 -27.15 -17.14 4.32
N ASN A 526 -26.42 -18.23 4.59
CA ASN A 526 -25.92 -18.59 5.91
C ASN A 526 -24.58 -17.90 6.19
N ASP A 527 -24.59 -16.59 6.42
CA ASP A 527 -23.38 -15.78 6.68
C ASP A 527 -23.06 -15.74 8.18
N GLU A 528 -22.35 -16.76 8.66
CA GLU A 528 -21.96 -16.90 10.06
C GLU A 528 -20.93 -15.86 10.51
N MET A 529 -20.12 -15.30 9.58
CA MET A 529 -19.07 -14.30 9.89
C MET A 529 -19.61 -12.85 9.86
N LYS A 530 -20.92 -12.68 9.70
CA LYS A 530 -21.52 -11.33 9.54
C LYS A 530 -21.28 -10.44 10.76
N GLU A 531 -21.53 -10.95 11.96
CA GLU A 531 -21.44 -10.15 13.20
C GLU A 531 -20.00 -9.69 13.46
N GLU A 532 -19.03 -10.60 13.34
CA GLU A 532 -17.60 -10.31 13.53
C GLU A 532 -17.12 -9.28 12.49
N ARG A 533 -17.54 -9.43 11.22
CA ARG A 533 -17.20 -8.51 10.14
C ARG A 533 -17.78 -7.11 10.37
N GLU A 534 -19.04 -7.03 10.81
CA GLU A 534 -19.69 -5.76 11.15
C GLU A 534 -19.03 -5.08 12.38
N GLN A 535 -18.62 -5.87 13.36
CA GLN A 535 -17.90 -5.36 14.53
C GLN A 535 -16.54 -4.80 14.12
N PHE A 536 -15.79 -5.51 13.27
CA PHE A 536 -14.52 -5.05 12.73
C PHE A 536 -14.69 -3.73 11.97
N PHE A 537 -15.70 -3.64 11.09
CA PHE A 537 -16.01 -2.44 10.32
C PHE A 537 -16.26 -1.24 11.26
N ARG A 538 -17.16 -1.39 12.23
CA ARG A 538 -17.47 -0.32 13.20
C ARG A 538 -16.24 0.12 14.01
N GLN A 539 -15.35 -0.80 14.31
CA GLN A 539 -14.19 -0.50 15.14
C GLN A 539 -13.09 0.26 14.37
N TYR A 540 -12.86 -0.07 13.11
CA TYR A 540 -11.68 0.38 12.39
C TYR A 540 -11.94 1.21 11.13
N LEU A 541 -13.11 1.12 10.54
CA LEU A 541 -13.41 1.67 9.21
C LEU A 541 -14.58 2.65 9.18
N ASP A 542 -15.45 2.65 10.19
CA ASP A 542 -16.62 3.55 10.21
C ASP A 542 -16.21 4.98 10.57
N TYR A 543 -15.46 5.60 9.64
CA TYR A 543 -15.01 6.97 9.78
C TYR A 543 -16.17 7.97 9.85
N ARG A 544 -17.30 7.65 9.20
CA ARG A 544 -18.47 8.52 9.24
C ARG A 544 -19.07 8.59 10.63
N GLN A 545 -19.11 7.49 11.35
CA GLN A 545 -19.52 7.49 12.75
C GLN A 545 -18.47 8.16 13.64
N GLU A 546 -17.19 7.89 13.43
CA GLU A 546 -16.08 8.43 14.24
C GLU A 546 -15.91 9.95 14.05
N ASN A 547 -15.88 10.41 12.81
CA ASN A 547 -15.62 11.82 12.48
C ASN A 547 -16.89 12.66 12.33
N GLY A 548 -18.07 12.04 12.29
CA GLY A 548 -19.36 12.71 12.08
C GLY A 548 -19.57 13.24 10.66
N MET A 549 -18.68 12.92 9.70
CA MET A 549 -18.70 13.44 8.34
C MET A 549 -18.02 12.48 7.34
N LEU A 550 -18.11 12.78 6.06
CA LEU A 550 -17.41 12.05 4.99
C LEU A 550 -15.90 12.31 5.06
N ALA A 551 -15.10 11.38 4.53
CA ALA A 551 -13.64 11.52 4.53
C ALA A 551 -13.18 12.76 3.73
N SER A 552 -13.81 13.04 2.60
CA SER A 552 -13.54 14.25 1.81
C SER A 552 -13.85 15.54 2.55
N ASP A 553 -14.93 15.59 3.37
CA ASP A 553 -15.25 16.74 4.21
C ASP A 553 -14.24 16.92 5.34
N TYR A 554 -13.87 15.81 5.99
CA TYR A 554 -12.87 15.83 7.06
C TYR A 554 -11.53 16.39 6.59
N ILE A 555 -11.02 15.85 5.46
CA ILE A 555 -9.75 16.29 4.88
C ILE A 555 -9.77 17.78 4.58
N TRP A 556 -10.84 18.25 3.93
CA TRP A 556 -10.92 19.65 3.56
C TRP A 556 -11.03 20.58 4.77
N GLN A 557 -11.93 20.29 5.71
CA GLN A 557 -12.08 21.07 6.95
C GLN A 557 -10.79 21.07 7.78
N TYR A 558 -10.07 19.94 7.82
CA TYR A 558 -8.78 19.88 8.49
C TYR A 558 -7.77 20.84 7.87
N ILE A 559 -7.65 20.84 6.54
CA ILE A 559 -6.72 21.71 5.80
C ILE A 559 -7.10 23.19 6.00
N GLU A 560 -8.37 23.55 5.82
CA GLU A 560 -8.85 24.92 6.06
C GLU A 560 -8.50 25.41 7.46
N LYS A 561 -8.81 24.60 8.47
CA LYS A 561 -8.50 24.92 9.85
C LYS A 561 -7.00 25.15 10.09
N GLN A 562 -6.13 24.30 9.53
CA GLN A 562 -4.68 24.46 9.67
C GLN A 562 -4.17 25.74 9.00
N ILE A 563 -4.74 26.12 7.86
CA ILE A 563 -4.42 27.39 7.19
C ILE A 563 -4.86 28.57 8.05
N GLU A 564 -6.07 28.56 8.59
CA GLU A 564 -6.61 29.62 9.43
C GLU A 564 -5.83 29.79 10.74
N GLU A 565 -5.50 28.68 11.41
CA GLU A 565 -4.75 28.68 12.69
C GLU A 565 -3.29 29.12 12.53
N SER A 566 -2.75 29.13 11.30
CA SER A 566 -1.36 29.51 11.04
C SER A 566 -1.04 30.99 11.23
N THR A 567 -2.04 31.84 11.49
CA THR A 567 -1.87 33.30 11.68
C THR A 567 -1.04 33.70 12.88
N GLY A 568 -0.86 32.78 13.87
CA GLY A 568 0.12 32.97 14.95
C GLY A 568 -0.18 34.10 15.94
N GLU A 569 -1.38 34.64 16.00
CA GLU A 569 -1.83 35.45 17.12
C GLU A 569 -2.59 34.54 18.10
N ASN A 570 -1.88 34.12 19.14
CA ASN A 570 -2.54 33.58 20.33
C ASN A 570 -3.55 34.62 20.81
N LYS A 571 -4.84 34.35 20.64
CA LYS A 571 -5.90 35.07 21.34
C LYS A 571 -5.92 34.69 22.80
#